data_174cd65c0414e8c622020d314c794a97
#
_entry.id   174cd65c0414e8c622020d314c794a97
#
_cell.length_a   1.000
_cell.length_b   1.000
_cell.length_c   1.000
_cell.angle_alpha   90.00
_cell.angle_beta   90.00
_cell.angle_gamma   90.00
#
_symmetry.space_group_name_H-M   'P 1'
#
loop_
_entity.id
_entity.type
_entity.pdbx_description
1 polymer ?
#
loop_
_entity_poly.entity_id
_entity_poly.type
_entity_poly.pdbx_seq_one_letter_code
_entity_poly.pdbx_strand_id
1 'polypeptide(L)'
;MDDIYLGNPNLKKANVAQEFTQEQIEEFMRCAADPVYFAKTYMKIVSLDEGLVQFHPYDFQEKLIKNFHENRFNICKMPRQTGKSTTSVSYLLHYAVFNDNVNIGTVSYTHLTLPTILLV
;
A
#
# COMPACT_ATOMS: atom_id res chain seq x y z
N MET A 1 -27.71 -18.47 -0.42
CA MET A 1 -27.81 -17.22 -1.15
C MET A 1 -26.43 -16.67 -1.41
N ASP A 2 -26.25 -16.15 -2.57
CA ASP A 2 -24.92 -15.81 -3.04
C ASP A 2 -24.62 -14.33 -2.75
N ASP A 3 -23.82 -14.08 -1.73
CA ASP A 3 -23.40 -12.73 -1.34
C ASP A 3 -22.12 -12.29 -2.05
N ILE A 4 -21.62 -13.11 -2.96
CA ILE A 4 -20.41 -12.83 -3.71
C ILE A 4 -20.74 -12.26 -5.10
N TYR A 5 -19.83 -11.44 -5.62
CA TYR A 5 -20.01 -10.80 -6.92
C TYR A 5 -19.45 -11.68 -8.03
N LEU A 6 -20.30 -12.02 -8.98
CA LEU A 6 -19.94 -12.83 -10.16
C LEU A 6 -19.20 -14.14 -9.82
N GLY A 7 -19.54 -14.77 -8.69
CA GLY A 7 -18.92 -16.02 -8.27
C GLY A 7 -17.51 -15.89 -7.70
N ASN A 8 -17.02 -14.68 -7.51
CA ASN A 8 -15.70 -14.46 -6.92
C ASN A 8 -15.79 -14.41 -5.39
N PRO A 9 -15.20 -15.39 -4.67
CA PRO A 9 -15.32 -15.44 -3.21
C PRO A 9 -14.62 -14.28 -2.49
N ASN A 10 -13.77 -13.53 -3.16
CA ASN A 10 -13.06 -12.39 -2.58
C ASN A 10 -13.82 -11.08 -2.73
N LEU A 11 -14.93 -11.09 -3.45
CA LEU A 11 -15.73 -9.89 -3.68
C LEU A 11 -17.17 -10.13 -3.25
N LYS A 12 -17.69 -9.28 -2.40
CA LYS A 12 -19.12 -9.29 -2.04
C LYS A 12 -19.92 -8.41 -2.99
N LYS A 13 -21.22 -8.67 -3.09
CA LYS A 13 -22.13 -7.80 -3.83
C LYS A 13 -22.31 -6.47 -3.12
N ALA A 14 -22.73 -5.46 -3.87
CA ALA A 14 -23.04 -4.16 -3.29
C ALA A 14 -24.16 -4.26 -2.25
N ASN A 15 -24.07 -3.43 -1.24
CA ASN A 15 -25.09 -3.32 -0.17
C ASN A 15 -25.30 -4.58 0.67
N VAL A 16 -24.33 -5.49 0.67
CA VAL A 16 -24.34 -6.65 1.55
C VAL A 16 -23.72 -6.25 2.89
N ALA A 17 -24.48 -6.40 3.96
CA ALA A 17 -23.97 -6.17 5.31
C ALA A 17 -23.00 -7.29 5.69
N GLN A 18 -21.88 -6.92 6.24
CA GLN A 18 -20.89 -7.86 6.73
C GLN A 18 -20.61 -7.56 8.20
N GLU A 19 -20.79 -8.58 9.03
CA GLU A 19 -20.50 -8.45 10.45
C GLU A 19 -19.02 -8.77 10.70
N PHE A 20 -18.41 -8.00 11.56
CA PHE A 20 -17.01 -8.20 11.97
C PHE A 20 -16.96 -8.64 13.42
N THR A 21 -16.04 -9.54 13.72
CA THR A 21 -15.77 -9.93 15.10
C THR A 21 -15.01 -8.79 15.81
N GLN A 22 -15.04 -8.82 17.14
CA GLN A 22 -14.30 -7.84 17.94
C GLN A 22 -12.80 -7.87 17.63
N GLU A 23 -12.24 -9.05 17.43
CA GLU A 23 -10.85 -9.23 17.07
C GLU A 23 -10.51 -8.57 15.72
N GLN A 24 -11.40 -8.74 14.74
CA GLN A 24 -11.22 -8.12 13.43
C GLN A 24 -11.26 -6.59 13.50
N ILE A 25 -12.13 -6.04 14.32
CA ILE A 25 -12.24 -4.60 14.52
C ILE A 25 -10.96 -4.05 15.19
N GLU A 26 -10.46 -4.72 16.21
CA GLU A 26 -9.23 -4.34 16.89
C GLU A 26 -8.02 -4.38 15.95
N GLU A 27 -7.93 -5.43 15.14
CA GLU A 27 -6.87 -5.56 14.14
C GLU A 27 -6.95 -4.47 13.09
N PHE A 28 -8.14 -4.14 12.60
CA PHE A 28 -8.36 -3.05 11.67
C PHE A 28 -7.90 -1.71 12.24
N MET A 29 -8.27 -1.42 13.47
CA MET A 29 -7.85 -0.19 14.14
C MET A 29 -6.34 -0.11 14.33
N ARG A 30 -5.72 -1.23 14.66
CA ARG A 30 -4.27 -1.32 14.81
C ARG A 30 -3.54 -1.06 13.50
N CYS A 31 -4.01 -1.67 12.42
CA CYS A 31 -3.45 -1.44 11.08
C CYS A 31 -3.64 0.00 10.61
N ALA A 32 -4.78 0.59 10.89
CA ALA A 32 -5.07 1.98 10.53
C ALA A 32 -4.14 2.96 11.23
N ALA A 33 -3.80 2.68 12.49
CA ALA A 33 -2.94 3.53 13.28
C ALA A 33 -1.45 3.40 12.93
N ASP A 34 -1.03 2.21 12.49
CA ASP A 34 0.39 1.92 12.23
C ASP A 34 0.59 1.35 10.82
N PRO A 35 1.03 2.19 9.86
CA PRO A 35 1.30 1.72 8.51
C PRO A 35 2.46 0.73 8.41
N VAL A 36 3.43 0.79 9.32
CA VAL A 36 4.54 -0.18 9.35
C VAL A 36 4.03 -1.55 9.73
N TYR A 37 3.17 -1.63 10.74
CA TYR A 37 2.54 -2.89 11.14
C TYR A 37 1.72 -3.50 10.00
N PHE A 38 0.95 -2.69 9.31
CA PHE A 38 0.19 -3.12 8.14
C PHE A 38 1.11 -3.68 7.06
N ALA A 39 2.20 -2.99 6.76
CA ALA A 39 3.16 -3.44 5.75
C ALA A 39 3.79 -4.78 6.13
N LYS A 40 4.21 -4.94 7.38
CA LYS A 40 4.84 -6.17 7.86
C LYS A 40 3.90 -7.37 7.87
N THR A 41 2.64 -7.13 8.16
CA THR A 41 1.67 -8.20 8.40
C THR A 41 0.92 -8.61 7.13
N TYR A 42 0.53 -7.65 6.30
CA TYR A 42 -0.39 -7.90 5.19
C TYR A 42 0.20 -7.72 3.80
N MET A 43 1.31 -7.01 3.69
CA MET A 43 1.93 -6.81 2.38
C MET A 43 2.74 -8.03 1.96
N LYS A 44 2.61 -8.37 0.69
CA LYS A 44 3.40 -9.43 0.06
C LYS A 44 4.10 -8.88 -1.17
N ILE A 45 5.29 -9.36 -1.42
CA ILE A 45 6.10 -8.99 -2.58
C ILE A 45 6.49 -10.24 -3.35
N VAL A 46 6.85 -10.05 -4.62
CA VAL A 46 7.33 -11.14 -5.44
C VAL A 46 8.86 -11.17 -5.39
N SER A 47 9.39 -12.27 -4.89
CA SER A 47 10.84 -12.55 -4.91
C SER A 47 11.18 -13.37 -6.14
N LEU A 48 12.34 -13.11 -6.73
CA LEU A 48 12.83 -13.90 -7.87
C LEU A 48 13.12 -15.34 -7.49
N ASP A 49 13.53 -15.57 -6.25
CA ASP A 49 13.95 -16.89 -5.79
C ASP A 49 12.81 -17.69 -5.15
N GLU A 50 11.95 -17.02 -4.41
CA GLU A 50 10.95 -17.66 -3.56
C GLU A 50 9.50 -17.43 -4.01
N GLY A 51 9.28 -16.61 -5.03
CA GLY A 51 7.93 -16.26 -5.48
C GLY A 51 7.28 -15.23 -4.56
N LEU A 52 6.03 -15.44 -4.21
CA LEU A 52 5.27 -14.50 -3.36
C LEU A 52 5.65 -14.70 -1.90
N VAL A 53 6.30 -13.71 -1.32
CA VAL A 53 6.76 -13.73 0.08
C VAL A 53 6.24 -12.52 0.85
N GLN A 54 6.21 -12.63 2.16
CA GLN A 54 5.80 -11.53 3.01
C GLN A 54 6.84 -10.42 3.00
N PHE A 55 6.36 -9.19 3.00
CA PHE A 55 7.23 -8.02 2.99
C PHE A 55 7.85 -7.80 4.37
N HIS A 56 9.17 -7.77 4.43
CA HIS A 56 9.94 -7.46 5.62
C HIS A 56 10.76 -6.20 5.38
N PRO A 57 10.24 -5.02 5.73
CA PRO A 57 10.94 -3.78 5.46
C PRO A 57 12.22 -3.65 6.27
N TYR A 58 13.24 -3.09 5.65
CA TYR A 58 14.47 -2.71 6.37
C TYR A 58 14.23 -1.47 7.21
N ASP A 59 15.15 -1.15 8.11
CA ASP A 59 15.00 -0.01 9.00
C ASP A 59 14.79 1.31 8.26
N PHE A 60 15.52 1.53 7.17
CA PHE A 60 15.35 2.75 6.38
C PHE A 60 13.99 2.80 5.67
N GLN A 61 13.45 1.65 5.29
CA GLN A 61 12.11 1.56 4.69
C GLN A 61 11.02 1.86 5.73
N GLU A 62 11.19 1.37 6.93
CA GLU A 62 10.29 1.70 8.03
C GLU A 62 10.28 3.19 8.35
N LYS A 63 11.45 3.81 8.36
CA LYS A 63 11.58 5.26 8.54
C LYS A 63 10.89 6.03 7.42
N LEU A 64 11.02 5.54 6.19
CA LEU A 64 10.38 6.17 5.04
C LEU A 64 8.86 6.11 5.15
N ILE A 65 8.30 4.96 5.53
CA ILE A 65 6.87 4.81 5.75
C ILE A 65 6.37 5.75 6.85
N LYS A 66 7.10 5.84 7.96
CA LYS A 66 6.77 6.75 9.05
C LYS A 66 6.80 8.22 8.60
N ASN A 67 7.79 8.58 7.81
CA ASN A 67 7.88 9.93 7.27
C ASN A 67 6.70 10.27 6.36
N PHE A 68 6.27 9.35 5.53
CA PHE A 68 5.08 9.55 4.69
C PHE A 68 3.83 9.74 5.53
N HIS A 69 3.73 9.02 6.62
CA HIS A 69 2.56 9.08 7.49
C HIS A 69 2.50 10.38 8.31
N GLU A 70 3.64 10.84 8.78
CA GLU A 70 3.73 11.99 9.69
C GLU A 70 3.81 13.34 8.96
N ASN A 71 4.26 13.35 7.71
CA ASN A 71 4.51 14.59 6.96
C ASN A 71 3.72 14.61 5.66
N ARG A 72 3.14 15.75 5.36
CA ARG A 72 2.37 15.93 4.14
C ARG A 72 3.24 15.92 2.89
N PHE A 73 4.40 16.54 2.95
CA PHE A 73 5.33 16.64 1.83
C PHE A 73 6.64 15.95 2.19
N ASN A 74 7.11 15.08 1.30
CA ASN A 74 8.31 14.29 1.52
C ASN A 74 9.17 14.29 0.27
N ILE A 75 10.47 14.48 0.45
CA ILE A 75 11.48 14.31 -0.60
C ILE A 75 12.46 13.25 -0.12
N CYS A 76 12.56 12.15 -0.86
CA CYS A 76 13.39 11.03 -0.48
C CYS A 76 14.42 10.76 -1.56
N LYS A 77 15.70 10.86 -1.21
CA LYS A 77 16.81 10.57 -2.10
C LYS A 77 17.41 9.23 -1.72
N MET A 78 17.28 8.26 -2.62
CA MET A 78 17.73 6.89 -2.37
C MET A 78 18.39 6.32 -3.62
N PRO A 79 19.41 5.45 -3.47
CA PRO A 79 20.02 4.79 -4.62
C PRO A 79 19.05 3.81 -5.30
N ARG A 80 19.44 3.34 -6.48
CA ARG A 80 18.66 2.34 -7.21
C ARG A 80 18.58 1.01 -6.45
N GLN A 81 17.53 0.25 -6.68
CA GLN A 81 17.33 -1.10 -6.12
C GLN A 81 17.30 -1.15 -4.59
N THR A 82 16.79 -0.10 -3.97
CA THR A 82 16.61 -0.05 -2.51
C THR A 82 15.19 -0.35 -2.07
N GLY A 83 14.34 -0.77 -3.00
CA GLY A 83 12.94 -1.07 -2.69
C GLY A 83 12.08 0.17 -2.45
N LYS A 84 12.48 1.33 -2.97
CA LYS A 84 11.71 2.56 -2.76
C LYS A 84 10.32 2.52 -3.39
N SER A 85 10.19 1.93 -4.56
CA SER A 85 8.88 1.76 -5.20
C SER A 85 7.99 0.81 -4.40
N THR A 86 8.53 -0.31 -3.92
CA THR A 86 7.81 -1.27 -3.10
C THR A 86 7.35 -0.62 -1.79
N THR A 87 8.23 0.13 -1.13
CA THR A 87 7.91 0.83 0.11
C THR A 87 6.83 1.89 -0.11
N SER A 88 6.94 2.66 -1.19
CA SER A 88 5.97 3.70 -1.52
C SER A 88 4.60 3.11 -1.83
N VAL A 89 4.55 2.03 -2.62
CA VAL A 89 3.30 1.33 -2.94
C VAL A 89 2.66 0.75 -1.68
N SER A 90 3.46 0.22 -0.79
CA SER A 90 3.00 -0.29 0.50
C SER A 90 2.26 0.79 1.30
N TYR A 91 2.84 1.98 1.41
CA TYR A 91 2.18 3.08 2.08
C TYR A 91 0.94 3.58 1.34
N LEU A 92 1.00 3.65 0.01
CA LEU A 92 -0.15 4.08 -0.80
C LEU A 92 -1.31 3.11 -0.67
N LEU A 93 -1.05 1.82 -0.59
CA LEU A 93 -2.08 0.83 -0.34
C LEU A 93 -2.72 1.02 1.03
N HIS A 94 -1.92 1.23 2.06
CA HIS A 94 -2.42 1.55 3.40
C HIS A 94 -3.32 2.79 3.36
N TYR A 95 -2.87 3.83 2.69
CA TYR A 95 -3.62 5.07 2.57
C TYR A 95 -4.97 4.86 1.87
N ALA A 96 -4.98 4.09 0.80
CA ALA A 96 -6.20 3.81 0.05
C ALA A 96 -7.20 2.95 0.84
N VAL A 97 -6.70 1.99 1.62
CA VAL A 97 -7.56 1.10 2.40
C VAL A 97 -8.21 1.81 3.57
N PHE A 98 -7.48 2.69 4.25
CA PHE A 98 -7.93 3.31 5.50
C PHE A 98 -8.49 4.72 5.35
N ASN A 99 -8.58 5.24 4.14
CA ASN A 99 -9.16 6.56 3.87
C ASN A 99 -10.20 6.46 2.76
N ASP A 100 -11.31 7.13 2.95
CA ASP A 100 -12.39 7.16 1.97
C ASP A 100 -12.21 8.28 0.97
N ASN A 101 -12.66 8.04 -0.26
CA ASN A 101 -12.74 9.06 -1.30
C ASN A 101 -11.42 9.76 -1.61
N VAL A 102 -10.32 8.98 -1.67
CA VAL A 102 -9.01 9.50 -1.99
C VAL A 102 -8.61 9.13 -3.42
N ASN A 103 -7.84 10.00 -4.05
CA ASN A 103 -7.27 9.77 -5.36
C ASN A 103 -5.75 9.72 -5.23
N ILE A 104 -5.15 8.70 -5.83
CA ILE A 104 -3.71 8.49 -5.76
C ILE A 104 -3.16 8.48 -7.18
N GLY A 105 -2.23 9.40 -7.46
CA GLY A 105 -1.54 9.47 -8.74
C GLY A 105 -0.06 9.15 -8.57
N THR A 106 0.47 8.34 -9.46
CA THR A 106 1.89 7.98 -9.47
C THR A 106 2.49 8.31 -10.82
N VAL A 107 3.61 9.03 -10.80
CA VAL A 107 4.33 9.43 -12.01
C VAL A 107 5.77 8.96 -11.91
N SER A 108 6.27 8.37 -13.00
CA SER A 108 7.63 7.86 -13.06
C SER A 108 8.26 8.13 -14.42
N TYR A 109 9.54 8.41 -14.42
CA TYR A 109 10.32 8.53 -15.64
C TYR A 109 11.24 7.33 -15.79
N THR A 110 11.08 6.61 -16.88
CA THR A 110 11.98 5.52 -17.22
C THR A 110 13.10 5.97 -18.16
N HIS A 111 12.82 7.00 -18.96
CA HIS A 111 13.84 7.73 -19.73
C HIS A 111 13.39 9.16 -19.90
N LEU A 112 14.34 10.03 -20.16
CA LEU A 112 14.07 11.45 -20.19
C LEU A 112 14.04 11.99 -21.60
N THR A 113 12.85 12.44 -21.98
CA THR A 113 12.71 13.34 -23.11
C THR A 113 12.27 14.68 -22.52
N LEU A 114 13.16 15.62 -22.40
CA LEU A 114 12.87 16.88 -21.75
C LEU A 114 11.63 17.60 -22.24
N PRO A 115 11.35 17.66 -23.55
CA PRO A 115 10.10 18.26 -24.02
C PRO A 115 8.87 17.58 -23.47
N THR A 116 8.91 16.27 -23.32
CA THR A 116 7.79 15.52 -22.74
C THR A 116 7.58 15.89 -21.29
N ILE A 117 8.65 16.06 -20.53
CA ILE A 117 8.59 16.48 -19.14
C ILE A 117 7.96 17.86 -19.01
N LEU A 118 8.33 18.77 -19.90
CA LEU A 118 7.82 20.15 -19.87
C LEU A 118 6.37 20.25 -20.28
N LEU A 119 5.87 19.31 -21.06
CA LEU A 119 4.49 19.28 -21.51
C LEU A 119 3.53 18.70 -20.48
N VAL A 120 4.05 18.03 -19.50
CA VAL A 120 3.28 17.48 -18.41
C VAL A 120 3.12 18.51 -17.31
#